data_28b7fbafb6cf6f8537ec5bcd19883e67
#
_entry.id   28b7fbafb6cf6f8537ec5bcd19883e67
#
_cell.length_a   1.000
_cell.length_b   1.000
_cell.length_c   1.000
_cell.angle_alpha   90.00
_cell.angle_beta   90.00
_cell.angle_gamma   90.00
#
_symmetry.space_group_name_H-M   'P 1'
#
loop_
_entity.id
_entity.type
_entity.pdbx_description
1 polymer ?
#
loop_
_entity_poly.entity_id
_entity_poly.type
_entity_poly.pdbx_seq_one_letter_code
_entity_poly.pdbx_strand_id
1 'polypeptide(L)'
;SHDTQRILSCLSDAPPKDTLTREQQAEYQYKPEAVVRGKRRLYAAFALMFSMPQPPCIYYGDEAGMMGLSDPFNRGSYPWGREDPEIRSFVMQLSALRRCNAAMSSGKTAFAAPCADAFAVLRCRGEESALTLVNRADHTVCAALGAEDFREGPDALNVLTADKYSDAFTDGTVLQKDLGTGHIRVEIPPNGFLLLLSQTAE
;
A
#
# COMPACT_ATOMS: atom_id res chain seq x y z
N SER A 1 -0.01 -15.17 7.08
CA SER A 1 -0.62 -16.52 7.09
C SER A 1 -0.34 -17.18 8.43
N HIS A 2 -1.03 -18.29 8.71
CA HIS A 2 -0.85 -19.05 9.96
C HIS A 2 0.53 -19.73 10.11
N ASP A 3 1.32 -19.78 9.04
CA ASP A 3 2.66 -20.40 9.03
C ASP A 3 3.81 -19.38 9.10
N THR A 4 3.49 -18.12 9.15
CA THR A 4 4.46 -17.00 9.17
C THR A 4 4.22 -16.09 10.36
N GLN A 5 5.21 -15.31 10.73
CA GLN A 5 5.02 -14.20 11.66
C GLN A 5 3.93 -13.26 11.12
N ARG A 6 3.25 -12.54 12.01
CA ARG A 6 2.29 -11.49 11.64
C ARG A 6 2.98 -10.42 10.81
N ILE A 7 2.28 -9.90 9.79
CA ILE A 7 2.85 -8.91 8.88
C ILE A 7 3.34 -7.66 9.62
N LEU A 8 2.55 -7.14 10.58
CA LEU A 8 2.98 -5.98 11.37
C LEU A 8 4.24 -6.27 12.18
N SER A 9 4.40 -7.49 12.71
CA SER A 9 5.63 -7.89 13.40
C SER A 9 6.84 -7.86 12.46
N CYS A 10 6.72 -8.47 11.28
CA CYS A 10 7.79 -8.46 10.27
C CYS A 10 8.18 -7.05 9.86
N LEU A 11 7.18 -6.17 9.65
CA LEU A 11 7.40 -4.79 9.24
C LEU A 11 7.91 -3.89 10.38
N SER A 12 7.80 -4.34 11.63
CA SER A 12 8.31 -3.69 12.84
C SER A 12 9.68 -4.23 13.27
N ASP A 13 10.46 -4.71 12.32
CA ASP A 13 11.82 -5.22 12.54
C ASP A 13 11.89 -6.37 13.55
N ALA A 14 10.86 -7.23 13.58
CA ALA A 14 10.90 -8.45 14.37
C ALA A 14 12.09 -9.34 13.96
N PRO A 15 12.69 -10.08 14.89
CA PRO A 15 13.72 -11.05 14.56
C PRO A 15 13.22 -12.05 13.51
N PRO A 16 14.10 -12.52 12.60
CA PRO A 16 13.73 -13.53 11.62
C PRO A 16 13.13 -14.77 12.29
N LYS A 17 12.29 -15.49 11.55
CA LYS A 17 11.72 -16.77 12.01
C LYS A 17 12.85 -17.71 12.47
N ASP A 18 12.60 -18.42 13.56
CA ASP A 18 13.50 -19.44 14.14
C ASP A 18 14.82 -18.93 14.73
N THR A 19 14.96 -17.62 14.94
CA THR A 19 16.13 -17.04 15.64
C THR A 19 15.96 -16.94 17.15
N LEU A 20 14.71 -17.01 17.66
CA LEU A 20 14.37 -16.96 19.07
C LEU A 20 13.78 -18.26 19.55
N THR A 21 14.11 -18.67 20.79
CA THR A 21 13.41 -19.78 21.45
C THR A 21 11.96 -19.40 21.73
N ARG A 22 11.14 -20.38 22.10
CA ARG A 22 9.72 -20.15 22.43
C ARG A 22 9.55 -19.21 23.61
N GLU A 23 10.39 -19.37 24.64
CA GLU A 23 10.41 -18.53 25.83
C GLU A 23 10.79 -17.08 25.46
N GLN A 24 11.83 -16.91 24.65
CA GLN A 24 12.26 -15.60 24.16
C GLN A 24 11.17 -14.92 23.31
N GLN A 25 10.44 -15.68 22.52
CA GLN A 25 9.32 -15.13 21.73
C GLN A 25 8.16 -14.70 22.63
N ALA A 26 7.87 -15.42 23.73
CA ALA A 26 6.81 -15.07 24.68
C ALA A 26 7.10 -13.75 25.42
N GLU A 27 8.36 -13.45 25.66
CA GLU A 27 8.83 -12.26 26.39
C GLU A 27 9.24 -11.10 25.44
N TYR A 28 9.17 -11.31 24.13
CA TYR A 28 9.66 -10.33 23.16
C TYR A 28 8.86 -9.03 23.22
N GLN A 29 9.59 -7.91 23.33
CA GLN A 29 9.01 -6.57 23.35
C GLN A 29 9.43 -5.81 22.10
N TYR A 30 8.44 -5.29 21.38
CA TYR A 30 8.70 -4.45 20.21
C TYR A 30 9.08 -3.04 20.65
N LYS A 31 10.08 -2.46 20.00
CA LYS A 31 10.43 -1.04 20.21
C LYS A 31 9.32 -0.15 19.64
N PRO A 32 8.83 0.86 20.39
CA PRO A 32 7.75 1.72 19.95
C PRO A 32 8.00 2.38 18.59
N GLU A 33 9.23 2.87 18.36
CA GLU A 33 9.62 3.49 17.10
C GLU A 33 9.61 2.49 15.92
N ALA A 34 9.93 1.23 16.15
CA ALA A 34 9.83 0.17 15.16
C ALA A 34 8.38 -0.13 14.79
N VAL A 35 7.48 -0.13 15.78
CA VAL A 35 6.03 -0.32 15.54
C VAL A 35 5.45 0.85 14.74
N VAL A 36 5.82 2.10 15.05
CA VAL A 36 5.39 3.27 14.29
C VAL A 36 5.85 3.17 12.83
N ARG A 37 7.11 2.79 12.60
CA ARG A 37 7.64 2.54 11.26
C ARG A 37 6.94 1.36 10.58
N GLY A 38 6.69 0.28 11.32
CA GLY A 38 5.97 -0.90 10.86
C GLY A 38 4.56 -0.60 10.39
N LYS A 39 3.82 0.27 11.08
CA LYS A 39 2.48 0.72 10.65
C LYS A 39 2.53 1.46 9.31
N ARG A 40 3.49 2.37 9.09
CA ARG A 40 3.65 3.05 7.80
C ARG A 40 3.87 2.05 6.67
N ARG A 41 4.77 1.08 6.88
CA ARG A 41 5.03 0.00 5.92
C ARG A 41 3.80 -0.88 5.70
N LEU A 42 2.99 -1.10 6.74
CA LEU A 42 1.74 -1.88 6.65
C LEU A 42 0.71 -1.16 5.78
N TYR A 43 0.56 0.15 5.94
CA TYR A 43 -0.33 0.96 5.09
C TYR A 43 0.10 0.88 3.62
N ALA A 44 1.40 1.02 3.35
CA ALA A 44 1.93 0.87 1.99
C ALA A 44 1.69 -0.54 1.42
N ALA A 45 1.89 -1.59 2.23
CA ALA A 45 1.64 -2.98 1.82
C ALA A 45 0.15 -3.23 1.54
N PHE A 46 -0.76 -2.72 2.37
CA PHE A 46 -2.20 -2.83 2.12
C PHE A 46 -2.63 -2.02 0.91
N ALA A 47 -2.17 -0.78 0.75
CA ALA A 47 -2.46 0.03 -0.44
C ALA A 47 -2.05 -0.71 -1.72
N LEU A 48 -0.84 -1.28 -1.73
CA LEU A 48 -0.35 -2.09 -2.84
C LEU A 48 -1.24 -3.32 -3.08
N MET A 49 -1.53 -4.10 -2.04
CA MET A 49 -2.34 -5.33 -2.14
C MET A 49 -3.76 -5.03 -2.67
N PHE A 50 -4.40 -3.95 -2.19
CA PHE A 50 -5.73 -3.55 -2.65
C PHE A 50 -5.74 -3.00 -4.08
N SER A 51 -4.59 -2.58 -4.60
CA SER A 51 -4.44 -2.09 -5.98
C SER A 51 -4.15 -3.21 -6.99
N MET A 52 -3.76 -4.40 -6.52
CA MET A 52 -3.55 -5.55 -7.40
C MET A 52 -4.86 -6.02 -8.04
N PRO A 53 -4.81 -6.66 -9.25
CA PRO A 53 -6.02 -7.10 -9.94
C PRO A 53 -6.80 -8.20 -9.19
N GLN A 54 -6.10 -9.08 -8.46
CA GLN A 54 -6.70 -10.15 -7.67
C GLN A 54 -7.42 -9.61 -6.42
N PRO A 55 -8.40 -10.36 -5.87
CA PRO A 55 -9.00 -10.01 -4.59
C PRO A 55 -7.94 -9.95 -3.48
N PRO A 56 -7.94 -8.88 -2.65
CA PRO A 56 -7.04 -8.79 -1.51
C PRO A 56 -7.38 -9.88 -0.48
N CYS A 57 -6.35 -10.53 0.07
CA CYS A 57 -6.51 -11.54 1.11
C CYS A 57 -5.74 -11.11 2.36
N ILE A 58 -6.48 -10.79 3.42
CA ILE A 58 -5.94 -10.41 4.73
C ILE A 58 -6.04 -11.61 5.68
N TYR A 59 -4.95 -11.95 6.36
CA TYR A 59 -4.99 -12.90 7.45
C TYR A 59 -5.70 -12.26 8.66
N TYR A 60 -6.64 -12.97 9.29
CA TYR A 60 -7.46 -12.41 10.36
C TYR A 60 -6.63 -11.69 11.42
N GLY A 61 -7.08 -10.50 11.80
CA GLY A 61 -6.43 -9.69 12.83
C GLY A 61 -5.29 -8.80 12.32
N ASP A 62 -4.78 -8.99 11.10
CA ASP A 62 -3.82 -8.04 10.52
C ASP A 62 -4.47 -6.67 10.29
N GLU A 63 -5.77 -6.65 9.95
CA GLU A 63 -6.61 -5.45 9.88
C GLU A 63 -6.89 -4.80 11.24
N ALA A 64 -6.68 -5.54 12.32
CA ALA A 64 -6.82 -5.08 13.69
C ALA A 64 -5.48 -4.70 14.34
N GLY A 65 -4.39 -4.78 13.60
CA GLY A 65 -3.05 -4.47 14.09
C GLY A 65 -2.44 -5.56 14.99
N MET A 66 -2.91 -6.80 14.87
CA MET A 66 -2.34 -7.91 15.65
C MET A 66 -0.87 -8.12 15.30
N MET A 67 -0.07 -8.30 16.33
CA MET A 67 1.33 -8.68 16.27
C MET A 67 1.52 -10.10 16.79
N GLY A 68 2.57 -10.77 16.34
CA GLY A 68 2.91 -12.11 16.79
C GLY A 68 4.09 -12.66 16.00
N LEU A 69 5.00 -13.33 16.71
CA LEU A 69 6.13 -14.01 16.13
C LEU A 69 5.70 -15.36 15.52
N SER A 70 6.57 -16.35 15.52
CA SER A 70 6.25 -17.66 14.98
C SER A 70 5.18 -18.40 15.79
N ASP A 71 4.68 -19.51 15.27
CA ASP A 71 3.68 -20.36 15.95
C ASP A 71 4.12 -20.74 17.38
N PRO A 72 3.25 -20.56 18.39
CA PRO A 72 1.82 -20.26 18.32
C PRO A 72 1.48 -18.76 18.42
N PHE A 73 2.44 -17.87 18.57
CA PHE A 73 2.23 -16.45 18.86
C PHE A 73 1.57 -15.68 17.72
N ASN A 74 1.69 -16.15 16.47
CA ASN A 74 0.97 -15.59 15.31
C ASN A 74 -0.52 -15.98 15.27
N ARG A 75 -0.98 -16.91 16.11
CA ARG A 75 -2.34 -17.45 16.14
C ARG A 75 -3.16 -16.98 17.34
N GLY A 76 -2.83 -15.81 17.90
CA GLY A 76 -3.58 -15.23 19.01
C GLY A 76 -5.05 -15.01 18.69
N SER A 77 -5.90 -14.95 19.72
CA SER A 77 -7.32 -14.63 19.59
C SER A 77 -7.51 -13.22 19.04
N TYR A 78 -8.57 -13.03 18.23
CA TYR A 78 -8.91 -11.71 17.71
C TYR A 78 -9.14 -10.70 18.87
N PRO A 79 -8.60 -9.49 18.79
CA PRO A 79 -8.62 -8.52 19.90
C PRO A 79 -9.94 -7.74 19.95
N TRP A 80 -11.08 -8.41 20.10
CA TRP A 80 -12.41 -7.78 20.13
C TRP A 80 -12.47 -6.58 21.10
N GLY A 81 -12.85 -5.41 20.56
CA GLY A 81 -12.94 -4.16 21.31
C GLY A 81 -11.59 -3.51 21.65
N ARG A 82 -10.49 -4.06 21.15
CA ARG A 82 -9.11 -3.54 21.34
C ARG A 82 -8.34 -3.49 20.02
N GLU A 83 -9.07 -3.46 18.92
CA GLU A 83 -8.51 -3.32 17.58
C GLU A 83 -7.79 -1.98 17.45
N ASP A 84 -6.70 -1.94 16.67
CA ASP A 84 -6.07 -0.68 16.30
C ASP A 84 -7.03 0.13 15.41
N PRO A 85 -7.57 1.26 15.88
CA PRO A 85 -8.62 1.97 15.17
C PRO A 85 -8.13 2.60 13.86
N GLU A 86 -6.84 2.98 13.78
CA GLU A 86 -6.27 3.60 12.59
C GLU A 86 -6.11 2.57 11.48
N ILE A 87 -5.52 1.40 11.79
CA ILE A 87 -5.34 0.30 10.83
C ILE A 87 -6.70 -0.18 10.33
N ARG A 88 -7.65 -0.38 11.26
CA ARG A 88 -9.00 -0.81 10.90
C ARG A 88 -9.71 0.19 9.97
N SER A 89 -9.67 1.48 10.33
CA SER A 89 -10.25 2.54 9.50
C SER A 89 -9.63 2.57 8.11
N PHE A 90 -8.30 2.45 8.02
CA PHE A 90 -7.58 2.43 6.76
C PHE A 90 -8.00 1.26 5.86
N VAL A 91 -8.09 0.05 6.41
CA VAL A 91 -8.54 -1.13 5.64
C VAL A 91 -9.99 -0.98 5.18
N MET A 92 -10.86 -0.40 6.01
CA MET A 92 -12.25 -0.10 5.62
C MET A 92 -12.31 0.89 4.46
N GLN A 93 -11.50 1.96 4.49
CA GLN A 93 -11.41 2.95 3.42
C GLN A 93 -10.89 2.32 2.12
N LEU A 94 -9.81 1.53 2.18
CA LEU A 94 -9.30 0.80 1.01
C LEU A 94 -10.36 -0.14 0.42
N SER A 95 -11.09 -0.85 1.27
CA SER A 95 -12.17 -1.75 0.84
C SER A 95 -13.31 -0.99 0.15
N ALA A 96 -13.68 0.17 0.68
CA ALA A 96 -14.68 1.04 0.09
C ALA A 96 -14.21 1.59 -1.26
N LEU A 97 -12.99 2.12 -1.32
CA LEU A 97 -12.39 2.62 -2.55
C LEU A 97 -12.37 1.55 -3.64
N ARG A 98 -11.86 0.35 -3.32
CA ARG A 98 -11.80 -0.74 -4.30
C ARG A 98 -13.17 -1.14 -4.81
N ARG A 99 -14.20 -1.07 -3.99
CA ARG A 99 -15.57 -1.43 -4.38
C ARG A 99 -16.25 -0.35 -5.20
N CYS A 100 -16.00 0.93 -4.88
CA CYS A 100 -16.69 2.07 -5.48
C CYS A 100 -15.97 2.65 -6.70
N ASN A 101 -14.65 2.50 -6.82
CA ASN A 101 -13.87 2.99 -7.96
C ASN A 101 -13.76 1.91 -9.04
N ALA A 102 -14.23 2.21 -10.24
CA ALA A 102 -14.30 1.24 -11.33
C ALA A 102 -12.91 0.79 -11.82
N ALA A 103 -11.93 1.69 -11.82
CA ALA A 103 -10.55 1.34 -12.17
C ALA A 103 -9.96 0.33 -11.17
N MET A 104 -10.15 0.55 -9.87
CA MET A 104 -9.64 -0.36 -8.84
C MET A 104 -10.37 -1.70 -8.81
N SER A 105 -11.69 -1.72 -9.04
CA SER A 105 -12.48 -2.95 -8.98
C SER A 105 -12.23 -3.89 -10.14
N SER A 106 -12.16 -3.37 -11.38
CA SER A 106 -12.16 -4.18 -12.61
C SER A 106 -11.30 -3.59 -13.73
N GLY A 107 -10.48 -2.57 -13.45
CA GLY A 107 -9.61 -1.95 -14.43
C GLY A 107 -8.47 -2.86 -14.90
N LYS A 108 -7.94 -2.56 -16.09
CA LYS A 108 -6.68 -3.12 -16.57
C LYS A 108 -5.54 -2.66 -15.64
N THR A 109 -4.47 -3.43 -15.57
CA THR A 109 -3.34 -3.16 -14.68
C THR A 109 -2.06 -2.96 -15.46
N ALA A 110 -1.28 -1.96 -15.09
CA ALA A 110 0.07 -1.76 -15.56
C ALA A 110 1.01 -1.47 -14.36
N PHE A 111 2.29 -1.77 -14.53
CA PHE A 111 3.28 -1.67 -13.47
C PHE A 111 4.45 -0.79 -13.90
N ALA A 112 5.01 -0.03 -12.96
CA ALA A 112 6.24 0.71 -13.14
C ALA A 112 7.15 0.61 -11.91
N ALA A 113 8.45 0.73 -12.14
CA ALA A 113 9.45 0.86 -11.09
C ALA A 113 10.29 2.11 -11.37
N PRO A 114 9.83 3.30 -10.94
CA PRO A 114 10.48 4.55 -11.27
C PRO A 114 11.91 4.65 -10.72
N CYS A 115 12.20 3.92 -9.65
CA CYS A 115 13.55 3.74 -9.13
C CYS A 115 13.63 2.44 -8.30
N ALA A 116 14.82 2.14 -7.75
CA ALA A 116 15.04 0.93 -6.97
C ALA A 116 14.16 0.82 -5.71
N ASP A 117 13.74 1.96 -5.14
CA ASP A 117 13.00 2.02 -3.87
C ASP A 117 11.51 2.33 -4.02
N ALA A 118 11.04 2.55 -5.25
CA ALA A 118 9.65 2.83 -5.52
C ALA A 118 9.04 1.85 -6.54
N PHE A 119 7.78 1.49 -6.30
CA PHE A 119 6.98 0.67 -7.19
C PHE A 119 5.61 1.30 -7.39
N ALA A 120 5.11 1.23 -8.61
CA ALA A 120 3.83 1.80 -9.00
C ALA A 120 2.91 0.74 -9.62
N VAL A 121 1.63 0.79 -9.24
CA VAL A 121 0.54 0.03 -9.85
C VAL A 121 -0.46 1.03 -10.38
N LEU A 122 -0.71 0.98 -11.68
CA LEU A 122 -1.75 1.75 -12.34
C LEU A 122 -2.91 0.84 -12.70
N ARG A 123 -4.11 1.25 -12.33
CA ARG A 123 -5.37 0.63 -12.72
C ARG A 123 -6.14 1.60 -13.61
N CYS A 124 -6.66 1.13 -14.75
CA CYS A 124 -7.43 1.96 -15.68
C CYS A 124 -8.69 1.26 -16.15
N ARG A 125 -9.80 2.01 -16.20
CA ARG A 125 -11.06 1.59 -16.79
C ARG A 125 -11.79 2.78 -17.44
N GLY A 126 -11.85 2.80 -18.79
CA GLY A 126 -12.34 3.97 -19.51
C GLY A 126 -11.46 5.19 -19.19
N GLU A 127 -12.06 6.27 -18.75
CA GLU A 127 -11.37 7.50 -18.34
C GLU A 127 -10.92 7.51 -16.87
N GLU A 128 -11.41 6.55 -16.09
CA GLU A 128 -11.01 6.44 -14.68
C GLU A 128 -9.65 5.74 -14.55
N SER A 129 -8.80 6.29 -13.71
CA SER A 129 -7.55 5.66 -13.33
C SER A 129 -7.24 5.83 -11.84
N ALA A 130 -6.55 4.84 -11.29
CA ALA A 130 -6.03 4.85 -9.94
C ALA A 130 -4.55 4.45 -9.96
N LEU A 131 -3.69 5.33 -9.48
CA LEU A 131 -2.25 5.13 -9.43
C LEU A 131 -1.80 4.98 -7.99
N THR A 132 -1.33 3.80 -7.63
CA THR A 132 -0.75 3.53 -6.32
C THR A 132 0.76 3.49 -6.43
N LEU A 133 1.44 4.29 -5.62
CA LEU A 133 2.89 4.33 -5.52
C LEU A 133 3.29 3.96 -4.09
N VAL A 134 4.31 3.11 -3.96
CA VAL A 134 4.88 2.73 -2.67
C VAL A 134 6.37 3.01 -2.63
N ASN A 135 6.86 3.45 -1.48
CA ASN A 135 8.26 3.72 -1.21
C ASN A 135 8.74 2.84 -0.03
N ARG A 136 9.74 2.00 -0.28
CA ARG A 136 10.34 1.15 0.75
C ARG A 136 11.52 1.79 1.50
N ALA A 137 12.03 2.93 0.99
CA ALA A 137 13.14 3.64 1.62
C ALA A 137 12.70 4.37 2.89
N ASP A 138 13.65 4.71 3.74
CA ASP A 138 13.47 5.51 4.96
C ASP A 138 13.56 7.03 4.71
N HIS A 139 13.66 7.44 3.46
CA HIS A 139 13.67 8.83 2.99
C HIS A 139 12.61 9.05 1.92
N THR A 140 12.25 10.31 1.67
CA THR A 140 11.33 10.69 0.60
C THR A 140 11.93 10.35 -0.76
N VAL A 141 11.16 9.71 -1.62
CA VAL A 141 11.51 9.42 -3.00
C VAL A 141 10.75 10.37 -3.91
N CYS A 142 11.50 11.14 -4.72
CA CYS A 142 10.95 11.96 -5.79
C CYS A 142 11.00 11.17 -7.10
N ALA A 143 9.87 11.04 -7.77
CA ALA A 143 9.77 10.33 -9.04
C ALA A 143 8.99 11.16 -10.07
N ALA A 144 9.34 10.99 -11.34
CA ALA A 144 8.53 11.42 -12.47
C ALA A 144 8.08 10.19 -13.23
N LEU A 145 6.82 10.12 -13.61
CA LEU A 145 6.21 8.97 -14.27
C LEU A 145 5.46 9.43 -15.51
N GLY A 146 5.82 8.86 -16.63
CA GLY A 146 5.13 8.98 -17.91
C GLY A 146 4.48 7.65 -18.33
N ALA A 147 3.74 7.66 -19.42
CA ALA A 147 3.11 6.45 -19.96
C ALA A 147 4.13 5.37 -20.35
N GLU A 148 5.31 5.77 -20.78
CA GLU A 148 6.43 4.93 -21.22
C GLU A 148 7.08 4.12 -20.09
N ASP A 149 6.90 4.53 -18.83
CA ASP A 149 7.46 3.84 -17.67
C ASP A 149 6.67 2.57 -17.30
N PHE A 150 5.42 2.49 -17.75
CA PHE A 150 4.54 1.38 -17.41
C PHE A 150 4.69 0.21 -18.37
N ARG A 151 4.86 -0.98 -17.77
CA ARG A 151 4.99 -2.25 -18.49
C ARG A 151 3.77 -3.13 -18.20
N GLU A 152 3.49 -4.02 -19.17
CA GLU A 152 2.41 -5.00 -19.10
C GLU A 152 1.01 -4.41 -18.97
N GLY A 153 0.44 -4.06 -20.11
CA GLY A 153 -0.97 -3.71 -20.30
C GLY A 153 -1.24 -3.60 -21.78
N PRO A 154 -2.39 -4.07 -22.27
CA PRO A 154 -2.65 -4.16 -23.72
C PRO A 154 -2.71 -2.82 -24.44
N ASP A 155 -2.70 -1.68 -23.73
CA ASP A 155 -2.77 -0.35 -24.31
C ASP A 155 -1.91 0.63 -23.47
N ALA A 156 -0.61 0.43 -23.45
CA ALA A 156 0.35 1.33 -22.78
C ALA A 156 0.26 2.80 -23.25
N LEU A 157 -0.39 3.06 -24.38
CA LEU A 157 -0.54 4.38 -24.98
C LEU A 157 -1.56 5.31 -24.28
N ASN A 158 -2.44 4.78 -23.40
CA ASN A 158 -3.48 5.56 -22.69
C ASN A 158 -3.35 5.47 -21.17
N VAL A 159 -2.16 5.27 -20.66
CA VAL A 159 -1.96 4.81 -19.30
C VAL A 159 -2.14 5.93 -18.24
N LEU A 160 -1.77 7.15 -18.55
CA LEU A 160 -2.01 8.33 -17.70
C LEU A 160 -2.99 9.26 -18.42
N THR A 161 -4.27 8.87 -18.48
CA THR A 161 -5.29 9.59 -19.25
C THR A 161 -5.71 10.91 -18.61
N ALA A 162 -5.71 10.98 -17.28
CA ALA A 162 -6.15 12.19 -16.59
C ALA A 162 -5.04 13.26 -16.52
N ASP A 163 -5.44 14.51 -16.59
CA ASP A 163 -4.53 15.64 -16.42
C ASP A 163 -4.32 15.98 -14.94
N LYS A 164 -5.24 15.54 -14.09
CA LYS A 164 -5.20 15.80 -12.64
C LYS A 164 -5.49 14.54 -11.84
N TYR A 165 -4.80 14.42 -10.71
CA TYR A 165 -4.99 13.36 -9.74
C TYR A 165 -5.12 13.93 -8.33
N SER A 166 -5.99 13.34 -7.52
CA SER A 166 -6.09 13.63 -6.08
C SER A 166 -5.67 12.42 -5.27
N ASP A 167 -4.97 12.66 -4.15
CA ASP A 167 -4.64 11.59 -3.21
C ASP A 167 -5.92 11.21 -2.43
N ALA A 168 -6.19 9.91 -2.37
CA ALA A 168 -7.38 9.37 -1.72
C ALA A 168 -7.33 9.44 -0.19
N PHE A 169 -6.15 9.69 0.39
CA PHE A 169 -5.93 9.68 1.85
C PHE A 169 -5.43 11.01 2.42
N THR A 170 -5.06 11.96 1.56
CA THR A 170 -4.58 13.27 1.99
C THR A 170 -5.45 14.36 1.37
N ASP A 171 -6.17 15.09 2.21
CA ASP A 171 -7.04 16.17 1.76
C ASP A 171 -6.25 17.28 1.04
N GLY A 172 -6.72 17.63 -0.14
CA GLY A 172 -6.24 18.80 -0.90
C GLY A 172 -4.97 18.57 -1.72
N THR A 173 -4.36 17.39 -1.70
CA THR A 173 -3.23 17.10 -2.58
C THR A 173 -3.72 16.80 -3.99
N VAL A 174 -3.52 17.75 -4.91
CA VAL A 174 -3.82 17.57 -6.34
C VAL A 174 -2.51 17.58 -7.10
N LEU A 175 -2.24 16.50 -7.80
CA LEU A 175 -1.11 16.41 -8.72
C LEU A 175 -1.59 16.68 -10.14
N GLN A 176 -0.87 17.53 -10.85
CA GLN A 176 -1.16 17.86 -12.23
C GLN A 176 -0.08 17.28 -13.14
N LYS A 177 -0.52 16.66 -14.23
CA LYS A 177 0.38 16.19 -15.27
C LYS A 177 1.01 17.40 -15.98
N ASP A 178 2.31 17.36 -16.18
CA ASP A 178 3.02 18.32 -17.02
C ASP A 178 2.61 18.08 -18.48
N LEU A 179 1.90 19.03 -19.07
CA LEU A 179 1.38 18.90 -20.45
C LEU A 179 2.49 18.90 -21.50
N GLY A 180 3.68 19.43 -21.19
CA GLY A 180 4.82 19.44 -22.12
C GLY A 180 5.54 18.09 -22.18
N THR A 181 5.66 17.41 -21.05
CA THR A 181 6.37 16.12 -20.93
C THR A 181 5.43 14.92 -20.81
N GLY A 182 4.17 15.14 -20.44
CA GLY A 182 3.23 14.06 -20.15
C GLY A 182 3.47 13.33 -18.81
N HIS A 183 4.41 13.81 -17.98
CA HIS A 183 4.78 13.17 -16.72
C HIS A 183 4.01 13.73 -15.53
N ILE A 184 3.78 12.86 -14.54
CA ILE A 184 3.36 13.25 -13.19
C ILE A 184 4.59 13.22 -12.28
N ARG A 185 4.84 14.32 -11.57
CA ARG A 185 5.88 14.39 -10.55
C ARG A 185 5.28 14.12 -9.19
N VAL A 186 5.89 13.21 -8.42
CA VAL A 186 5.41 12.77 -7.12
C VAL A 186 6.54 12.76 -6.09
N GLU A 187 6.17 13.04 -4.85
CA GLU A 187 7.02 12.87 -3.67
C GLU A 187 6.38 11.80 -2.78
N ILE A 188 6.98 10.63 -2.72
CA ILE A 188 6.46 9.50 -1.97
C ILE A 188 7.11 9.49 -0.59
N PRO A 189 6.35 9.57 0.50
CA PRO A 189 6.91 9.67 1.85
C PRO A 189 7.73 8.43 2.25
N PRO A 190 8.64 8.56 3.24
CA PRO A 190 9.45 7.44 3.73
C PRO A 190 8.59 6.26 4.23
N ASN A 191 8.92 5.05 3.79
CA ASN A 191 8.18 3.82 4.13
C ASN A 191 6.67 3.96 3.91
N GLY A 192 6.27 4.77 2.93
CA GLY A 192 4.89 5.20 2.73
C GLY A 192 4.36 4.92 1.34
N PHE A 193 3.22 5.52 1.04
CA PHE A 193 2.54 5.36 -0.23
C PHE A 193 1.80 6.63 -0.63
N LEU A 194 1.37 6.68 -1.90
CA LEU A 194 0.33 7.56 -2.43
C LEU A 194 -0.69 6.68 -3.16
N LEU A 195 -1.97 6.99 -3.04
CA LEU A 195 -3.03 6.40 -3.84
C LEU A 195 -3.80 7.52 -4.53
N LEU A 196 -3.49 7.73 -5.79
CA LEU A 196 -3.94 8.85 -6.61
C LEU A 196 -5.10 8.41 -7.49
N LEU A 197 -6.21 9.13 -7.43
CA LEU A 197 -7.38 8.91 -8.26
C LEU A 197 -7.48 9.99 -9.32
N SER A 198 -7.77 9.60 -10.56
CA SER A 198 -8.04 10.57 -11.64
C SER A 198 -9.23 11.44 -11.29
N GLN A 199 -9.11 12.73 -11.56
CA GLN A 199 -10.25 13.63 -11.56
C GLN A 199 -10.83 13.67 -12.96
N THR A 200 -12.11 13.30 -13.11
CA THR A 200 -12.87 13.56 -14.34
C THR A 200 -13.04 15.06 -14.48
N ALA A 201 -12.79 15.58 -15.69
CA ALA A 201 -13.16 16.95 -16.00
C ALA A 201 -14.70 17.09 -15.84
N GLU A 202 -15.12 18.06 -15.03
CA GLU A 202 -16.52 18.48 -14.95
C GLU A 202 -16.99 19.09 -16.28
#